data_4a54ae73fc09e7e361bffdf805eb3fc5
#
_entry.id   4a54ae73fc09e7e361bffdf805eb3fc5
#
_cell.length_a   1.000
_cell.length_b   1.000
_cell.length_c   1.000
_cell.angle_alpha   90.00
_cell.angle_beta   90.00
_cell.angle_gamma   90.00
#
_symmetry.space_group_name_H-M   'P 1'
#
loop_
_entity.id
_entity.type
_entity.pdbx_description
1 polymer ?
#
loop_
_entity_poly.entity_id
_entity_poly.type
_entity_poly.pdbx_seq_one_letter_code
_entity_poly.pdbx_strand_id
1 'polypeptide(L)'
;EILSASDLPKWFCAYSSCFRAEAGAAGRDTRGIIRQHQFQKVELVKYCLPENSFDELESLTEEAERILELLKLPYRRVCLSTGDVGFSSAKTFDLEVWMPSYNDYVEKDGKWVPTTKNYKEISSCSNDTDYQARRMNIRFKRDKDSKTEFVHMLNGSGLAVGRTTAAVIENYQNEDGTITVPEVLRPYMGSDIIK
;
A
#
# COMPACT_ATOMS: atom_id res chain seq x y z
N GLU A 1 -14.22 -14.31 18.90
CA GLU A 1 -14.69 -13.23 19.78
C GLU A 1 -15.85 -12.49 19.11
N ILE A 2 -16.82 -12.05 19.91
CA ILE A 2 -17.93 -11.21 19.42
C ILE A 2 -17.67 -9.81 19.97
N LEU A 3 -17.51 -8.85 19.06
CA LEU A 3 -17.27 -7.44 19.39
C LEU A 3 -18.59 -6.71 19.66
N SER A 4 -18.52 -5.56 20.32
CA SER A 4 -19.61 -4.60 20.34
C SER A 4 -19.49 -3.65 19.14
N ALA A 5 -20.60 -3.17 18.60
CA ALA A 5 -20.57 -2.12 17.58
C ALA A 5 -19.83 -0.85 18.05
N SER A 6 -19.88 -0.57 19.36
CA SER A 6 -19.14 0.55 19.98
C SER A 6 -17.62 0.38 20.01
N ASP A 7 -17.12 -0.85 19.77
CA ASP A 7 -15.69 -1.15 19.70
C ASP A 7 -15.11 -0.91 18.31
N LEU A 8 -15.96 -0.64 17.32
CA LEU A 8 -15.58 -0.43 15.92
C LEU A 8 -15.57 1.07 15.56
N PRO A 9 -14.65 1.54 14.70
CA PRO A 9 -13.65 0.71 14.01
C PRO A 9 -12.47 0.31 14.92
N LYS A 10 -11.85 -0.86 14.63
CA LYS A 10 -10.58 -1.28 15.21
C LYS A 10 -9.49 -1.20 14.17
N TRP A 11 -8.34 -0.65 14.54
CA TRP A 11 -7.20 -0.45 13.67
C TRP A 11 -5.99 -1.21 14.20
N PHE A 12 -5.31 -1.89 13.28
CA PHE A 12 -4.12 -2.66 13.58
C PHE A 12 -3.03 -2.33 12.58
N CYS A 13 -1.80 -2.41 13.04
CA CYS A 13 -0.61 -2.23 12.22
C CYS A 13 0.43 -3.27 12.61
N ALA A 14 1.04 -3.93 11.61
CA ALA A 14 2.05 -4.94 11.84
C ALA A 14 3.18 -4.85 10.82
N TYR A 15 4.42 -4.87 11.29
CA TYR A 15 5.59 -5.08 10.45
C TYR A 15 5.90 -6.58 10.37
N SER A 16 6.05 -7.09 9.14
CA SER A 16 6.33 -8.51 8.95
C SER A 16 7.17 -8.79 7.71
N SER A 17 7.85 -9.95 7.70
CA SER A 17 8.41 -10.54 6.50
C SER A 17 7.31 -11.25 5.70
N CYS A 18 7.31 -11.01 4.39
CA CYS A 18 6.40 -11.63 3.44
C CYS A 18 7.18 -12.50 2.46
N PHE A 19 6.58 -13.59 2.00
CA PHE A 19 7.23 -14.58 1.15
C PHE A 19 6.38 -14.88 -0.07
N ARG A 20 7.03 -15.04 -1.22
CA ARG A 20 6.39 -15.43 -2.49
C ARG A 20 7.19 -16.52 -3.18
N ALA A 21 6.53 -17.52 -3.76
CA ALA A 21 7.19 -18.53 -4.59
C ALA A 21 7.64 -17.97 -5.94
N GLU A 22 6.99 -16.91 -6.43
CA GLU A 22 7.22 -16.28 -7.74
C GLU A 22 7.13 -17.27 -8.93
N ALA A 23 6.46 -18.40 -8.73
CA ALA A 23 6.22 -19.38 -9.78
C ALA A 23 5.34 -18.79 -10.88
N GLY A 24 5.84 -18.76 -12.11
CA GLY A 24 5.14 -18.17 -13.27
C GLY A 24 5.32 -16.66 -13.43
N ALA A 25 6.06 -15.99 -12.55
CA ALA A 25 6.44 -14.60 -12.78
C ALA A 25 7.44 -14.54 -13.94
N ALA A 26 7.05 -13.91 -15.05
CA ALA A 26 7.90 -13.68 -16.21
C ALA A 26 7.91 -12.21 -16.57
N GLY A 27 9.09 -11.64 -16.88
CA GLY A 27 9.20 -10.28 -17.38
C GLY A 27 10.35 -9.48 -16.79
N ARG A 28 10.37 -8.17 -17.15
CA ARG A 28 11.42 -7.23 -16.75
C ARG A 28 11.52 -7.04 -15.23
N ASP A 29 10.36 -7.04 -14.56
CA ASP A 29 10.26 -6.76 -13.12
C ASP A 29 10.74 -7.94 -12.24
N THR A 30 11.04 -9.08 -12.83
CA THR A 30 11.64 -10.23 -12.11
C THR A 30 13.15 -10.07 -11.86
N ARG A 31 13.77 -9.05 -12.43
CA ARG A 31 15.18 -8.71 -12.21
C ARG A 31 15.29 -7.48 -11.30
N GLY A 32 16.19 -7.55 -10.33
CA GLY A 32 16.41 -6.46 -9.38
C GLY A 32 15.53 -6.55 -8.12
N ILE A 33 15.40 -5.43 -7.41
CA ILE A 33 14.80 -5.38 -6.06
C ILE A 33 13.29 -5.12 -6.04
N ILE A 34 12.66 -4.87 -7.19
CA ILE A 34 11.22 -4.55 -7.25
C ILE A 34 10.36 -5.78 -6.97
N ARG A 35 10.86 -6.97 -7.36
CA ARG A 35 10.16 -8.22 -7.14
C ARG A 35 11.10 -9.24 -6.48
N GLN A 36 10.79 -9.57 -5.23
CA GLN A 36 11.64 -10.38 -4.36
C GLN A 36 10.85 -11.57 -3.82
N HIS A 37 11.54 -12.70 -3.57
CA HIS A 37 10.98 -13.87 -2.90
C HIS A 37 10.67 -13.61 -1.41
N GLN A 38 11.46 -12.76 -0.78
CA GLN A 38 11.26 -12.30 0.59
C GLN A 38 11.35 -10.77 0.62
N PHE A 39 10.39 -10.13 1.26
CA PHE A 39 10.35 -8.68 1.43
C PHE A 39 9.69 -8.32 2.75
N GLN A 40 9.89 -7.09 3.22
CA GLN A 40 9.25 -6.56 4.41
C GLN A 40 8.11 -5.62 4.03
N LYS A 41 7.05 -5.69 4.83
CA LYS A 41 5.88 -4.85 4.67
C LYS A 41 5.34 -4.42 6.03
N VAL A 42 4.88 -3.19 6.10
CA VAL A 42 3.97 -2.75 7.15
C VAL A 42 2.56 -2.95 6.64
N GLU A 43 1.77 -3.73 7.34
CA GLU A 43 0.38 -4.00 6.98
C GLU A 43 -0.56 -3.24 7.90
N LEU A 44 -1.51 -2.54 7.31
CA LEU A 44 -2.62 -1.87 7.99
C LEU A 44 -3.85 -2.75 7.88
N VAL A 45 -4.56 -2.95 8.98
CA VAL A 45 -5.81 -3.73 8.99
C VAL A 45 -6.86 -2.96 9.77
N LYS A 46 -8.08 -2.86 9.20
CA LYS A 46 -9.24 -2.27 9.89
C LYS A 46 -10.39 -3.29 9.97
N TYR A 47 -11.08 -3.27 11.08
CA TYR A 47 -12.40 -3.90 11.26
C TYR A 47 -13.41 -2.79 11.47
N CYS A 48 -14.49 -2.78 10.71
CA CYS A 48 -15.49 -1.73 10.81
C CYS A 48 -16.92 -2.25 10.64
N LEU A 49 -17.87 -1.39 10.87
CA LEU A 49 -19.27 -1.65 10.55
C LEU A 49 -19.44 -1.71 9.03
N PRO A 50 -20.32 -2.59 8.52
CA PRO A 50 -20.56 -2.76 7.09
C PRO A 50 -20.86 -1.45 6.35
N GLU A 51 -21.70 -0.61 6.95
CA GLU A 51 -22.13 0.66 6.38
C GLU A 51 -21.00 1.68 6.18
N ASN A 52 -19.92 1.59 6.99
CA ASN A 52 -18.82 2.54 6.98
C ASN A 52 -17.62 2.05 6.16
N SER A 53 -17.65 0.81 5.64
CA SER A 53 -16.45 0.15 5.14
C SER A 53 -15.81 0.83 3.91
N PHE A 54 -16.59 1.52 3.09
CA PHE A 54 -16.03 2.24 1.94
C PHE A 54 -15.38 3.56 2.35
N ASP A 55 -15.92 4.26 3.35
CA ASP A 55 -15.30 5.46 3.91
C ASP A 55 -14.01 5.09 4.68
N GLU A 56 -14.02 3.96 5.37
CA GLU A 56 -12.82 3.41 6.02
C GLU A 56 -11.74 2.99 5.01
N LEU A 57 -12.12 2.58 3.80
CA LEU A 57 -11.16 2.33 2.72
C LEU A 57 -10.47 3.61 2.26
N GLU A 58 -11.23 4.70 2.08
CA GLU A 58 -10.64 6.00 1.74
C GLU A 58 -9.65 6.43 2.82
N SER A 59 -10.06 6.40 4.10
CA SER A 59 -9.21 6.74 5.24
C SER A 59 -7.96 5.87 5.32
N LEU A 60 -8.07 4.55 5.14
CA LEU A 60 -6.93 3.63 5.15
C LEU A 60 -5.94 3.94 4.02
N THR A 61 -6.47 4.30 2.84
CA THR A 61 -5.64 4.68 1.70
C THR A 61 -4.92 6.01 1.95
N GLU A 62 -5.59 7.00 2.54
CA GLU A 62 -4.99 8.28 2.94
C GLU A 62 -3.87 8.10 3.96
N GLU A 63 -3.98 7.15 4.88
CA GLU A 63 -2.90 6.82 5.83
C GLU A 63 -1.66 6.29 5.11
N ALA A 64 -1.83 5.46 4.08
CA ALA A 64 -0.72 4.99 3.25
C ALA A 64 -0.13 6.13 2.37
N GLU A 65 -0.97 6.98 1.78
CA GLU A 65 -0.56 8.16 1.03
C GLU A 65 0.25 9.12 1.88
N ARG A 66 -0.15 9.30 3.13
CA ARG A 66 0.54 10.18 4.08
C ARG A 66 2.02 9.86 4.23
N ILE A 67 2.41 8.60 4.14
CA ILE A 67 3.83 8.21 4.20
C ILE A 67 4.57 8.70 2.95
N LEU A 68 3.96 8.56 1.75
CA LEU A 68 4.54 9.06 0.50
C LEU A 68 4.66 10.58 0.49
N GLU A 69 3.67 11.29 1.02
CA GLU A 69 3.69 12.74 1.18
C GLU A 69 4.81 13.20 2.13
N LEU A 70 4.96 12.54 3.28
CA LEU A 70 6.03 12.84 4.23
C LEU A 70 7.41 12.58 3.63
N LEU A 71 7.53 11.54 2.79
CA LEU A 71 8.74 11.24 2.03
C LEU A 71 8.92 12.15 0.82
N LYS A 72 7.93 12.99 0.48
CA LYS A 72 7.90 13.86 -0.70
C LYS A 72 8.18 13.11 -2.01
N LEU A 73 7.68 11.87 -2.11
CA LEU A 73 7.79 11.04 -3.29
C LEU A 73 6.61 11.30 -4.23
N PRO A 74 6.84 11.49 -5.55
CA PRO A 74 5.76 11.60 -6.52
C PRO A 74 5.02 10.26 -6.62
N TYR A 75 3.69 10.29 -6.51
CA TYR A 75 2.86 9.08 -6.56
C TYR A 75 1.52 9.36 -7.25
N ARG A 76 0.78 8.31 -7.51
CA ARG A 76 -0.62 8.39 -7.95
C ARG A 76 -1.45 7.31 -7.27
N ARG A 77 -2.73 7.59 -7.06
CA ARG A 77 -3.75 6.62 -6.64
C ARG A 77 -4.46 6.07 -7.87
N VAL A 78 -4.60 4.77 -7.95
CA VAL A 78 -5.30 4.06 -9.02
C VAL A 78 -6.43 3.23 -8.42
N CYS A 79 -7.66 3.43 -8.88
CA CYS A 79 -8.75 2.52 -8.57
C CYS A 79 -8.68 1.34 -9.54
N LEU A 80 -8.53 0.13 -9.01
CA LEU A 80 -8.42 -1.06 -9.85
C LEU A 80 -9.72 -1.35 -10.59
N SER A 81 -9.59 -1.78 -11.84
CA SER A 81 -10.71 -2.29 -12.63
C SER A 81 -11.17 -3.65 -12.09
N THR A 82 -12.38 -4.06 -12.40
CA THR A 82 -12.94 -5.34 -11.95
C THR A 82 -12.14 -6.56 -12.42
N GLY A 83 -11.34 -6.43 -13.49
CA GLY A 83 -10.45 -7.49 -13.98
C GLY A 83 -9.16 -7.66 -13.16
N ASP A 84 -8.79 -6.63 -12.38
CA ASP A 84 -7.56 -6.58 -11.61
C ASP A 84 -7.81 -6.72 -10.09
N VAL A 85 -9.06 -6.48 -9.64
CA VAL A 85 -9.43 -6.66 -8.23
C VAL A 85 -9.40 -8.13 -7.86
N GLY A 86 -8.73 -8.45 -6.75
CA GLY A 86 -8.67 -9.81 -6.21
C GLY A 86 -10.07 -10.35 -5.85
N PHE A 87 -10.25 -11.67 -5.96
CA PHE A 87 -11.54 -12.34 -5.72
C PHE A 87 -12.13 -12.12 -4.31
N SER A 88 -11.31 -11.73 -3.34
CA SER A 88 -11.74 -11.45 -1.97
C SER A 88 -12.22 -10.01 -1.77
N SER A 89 -11.92 -9.11 -2.70
CA SER A 89 -12.07 -7.67 -2.50
C SER A 89 -13.22 -7.11 -3.31
N ALA A 90 -13.96 -6.18 -2.71
CA ALA A 90 -15.05 -5.45 -3.38
C ALA A 90 -14.55 -4.18 -4.08
N LYS A 91 -13.51 -3.54 -3.54
CA LYS A 91 -12.84 -2.36 -4.11
C LYS A 91 -11.39 -2.31 -3.64
N THR A 92 -10.50 -1.93 -4.54
CA THR A 92 -9.07 -1.78 -4.24
C THR A 92 -8.53 -0.48 -4.83
N PHE A 93 -7.73 0.22 -4.04
CA PHE A 93 -6.87 1.30 -4.49
C PHE A 93 -5.42 0.86 -4.42
N ASP A 94 -4.69 1.02 -5.52
CA ASP A 94 -3.24 0.92 -5.54
C ASP A 94 -2.62 2.30 -5.47
N LEU A 95 -1.55 2.43 -4.70
CA LEU A 95 -0.65 3.57 -4.75
C LEU A 95 0.57 3.18 -5.56
N GLU A 96 0.87 3.98 -6.58
CA GLU A 96 2.02 3.76 -7.43
C GLU A 96 2.99 4.92 -7.32
N VAL A 97 4.24 4.62 -6.97
CA VAL A 97 5.32 5.60 -6.82
C VAL A 97 6.10 5.76 -8.12
N TRP A 98 6.53 6.97 -8.38
CA TRP A 98 7.42 7.29 -9.49
C TRP A 98 8.81 6.67 -9.30
N MET A 99 9.31 5.98 -10.35
CA MET A 99 10.63 5.35 -10.39
C MET A 99 11.42 5.88 -11.59
N PRO A 100 12.36 6.81 -11.39
CA PRO A 100 13.14 7.44 -12.48
C PRO A 100 13.89 6.46 -13.37
N SER A 101 14.37 5.34 -12.82
CA SER A 101 15.20 4.36 -13.55
C SER A 101 14.49 3.66 -14.71
N TYR A 102 13.16 3.70 -14.75
CA TYR A 102 12.42 3.07 -15.86
C TYR A 102 12.52 3.83 -17.18
N ASN A 103 12.80 5.16 -17.16
CA ASN A 103 13.09 6.00 -18.33
C ASN A 103 12.17 5.75 -19.54
N ASP A 104 10.88 5.49 -19.30
CA ASP A 104 9.92 5.19 -20.34
C ASP A 104 9.08 6.45 -20.64
N TYR A 105 9.46 7.16 -21.69
CA TYR A 105 8.84 8.41 -22.09
C TYR A 105 8.30 8.31 -23.54
N VAL A 106 7.21 9.01 -23.81
CA VAL A 106 6.66 9.19 -25.15
C VAL A 106 6.58 10.68 -25.47
N GLU A 107 6.78 11.03 -26.74
CA GLU A 107 6.57 12.40 -27.19
C GLU A 107 5.06 12.64 -27.38
N LYS A 108 4.55 13.71 -26.74
CA LYS A 108 3.18 14.17 -26.86
C LYS A 108 3.16 15.70 -26.95
N ASP A 109 2.62 16.21 -28.04
CA ASP A 109 2.53 17.66 -28.29
C ASP A 109 3.89 18.38 -28.16
N GLY A 110 4.96 17.77 -28.70
CA GLY A 110 6.33 18.32 -28.66
C GLY A 110 7.00 18.24 -27.26
N LYS A 111 6.41 17.50 -26.31
CA LYS A 111 6.98 17.29 -24.96
C LYS A 111 7.17 15.82 -24.68
N TRP A 112 8.29 15.49 -24.04
CA TRP A 112 8.51 14.15 -23.51
C TRP A 112 7.74 13.99 -22.20
N VAL A 113 6.77 13.08 -22.21
CA VAL A 113 5.96 12.75 -21.03
C VAL A 113 6.20 11.32 -20.59
N PRO A 114 6.29 11.07 -19.27
CA PRO A 114 6.47 9.72 -18.78
C PRO A 114 5.25 8.84 -19.06
N THR A 115 5.51 7.57 -19.33
CA THR A 115 4.44 6.58 -19.46
C THR A 115 4.02 6.02 -18.11
N THR A 116 2.96 5.22 -18.11
CA THR A 116 2.51 4.51 -16.90
C THR A 116 3.55 3.53 -16.36
N LYS A 117 4.50 3.08 -17.17
CA LYS A 117 5.55 2.12 -16.77
C LYS A 117 6.54 2.67 -15.77
N ASN A 118 6.67 4.00 -15.67
CA ASN A 118 7.53 4.65 -14.67
C ASN A 118 6.92 4.60 -13.26
N TYR A 119 5.61 4.31 -13.14
CA TYR A 119 4.96 4.16 -11.85
C TYR A 119 4.93 2.70 -11.44
N LYS A 120 5.29 2.42 -10.19
CA LYS A 120 5.30 1.07 -9.60
C LYS A 120 4.45 1.02 -8.35
N GLU A 121 3.61 0.01 -8.26
CA GLU A 121 2.81 -0.26 -7.07
C GLU A 121 3.67 -0.31 -5.82
N ILE A 122 3.33 0.45 -4.80
CA ILE A 122 4.02 0.51 -3.51
C ILE A 122 3.10 0.18 -2.35
N SER A 123 1.82 0.32 -2.56
CA SER A 123 0.76 -0.07 -1.64
C SER A 123 -0.45 -0.54 -2.43
N SER A 124 -1.20 -1.46 -1.85
CA SER A 124 -2.53 -1.86 -2.31
C SER A 124 -3.45 -1.89 -1.09
N CYS A 125 -4.55 -1.14 -1.15
CA CYS A 125 -5.52 -0.98 -0.07
C CYS A 125 -6.86 -1.53 -0.52
N SER A 126 -7.38 -2.53 0.17
CA SER A 126 -8.58 -3.29 -0.22
C SER A 126 -9.66 -3.29 0.85
N ASN A 127 -10.91 -3.20 0.41
CA ASN A 127 -12.08 -3.52 1.19
C ASN A 127 -12.56 -4.93 0.81
N ASP A 128 -12.39 -5.89 1.70
CA ASP A 128 -12.80 -7.28 1.51
C ASP A 128 -14.22 -7.56 2.04
N THR A 129 -14.94 -6.52 2.44
CA THR A 129 -16.24 -6.64 3.06
C THR A 129 -16.24 -7.69 4.18
N ASP A 130 -17.18 -8.62 4.21
CA ASP A 130 -17.22 -9.70 5.19
C ASP A 130 -16.47 -10.97 4.78
N TYR A 131 -15.82 -10.98 3.61
CA TYR A 131 -15.20 -12.18 3.06
C TYR A 131 -14.19 -12.83 4.01
N GLN A 132 -13.22 -12.05 4.49
CA GLN A 132 -12.23 -12.55 5.43
C GLN A 132 -12.83 -12.78 6.83
N ALA A 133 -13.74 -11.91 7.27
CA ALA A 133 -14.39 -12.01 8.56
C ALA A 133 -15.19 -13.32 8.71
N ARG A 134 -15.83 -13.81 7.64
CA ARG A 134 -16.50 -15.13 7.61
C ARG A 134 -15.53 -16.27 7.90
N ARG A 135 -14.37 -16.25 7.27
CA ARG A 135 -13.32 -17.29 7.46
C ARG A 135 -12.74 -17.26 8.87
N MET A 136 -12.52 -16.06 9.41
CA MET A 136 -11.96 -15.86 10.75
C MET A 136 -13.02 -15.90 11.86
N ASN A 137 -14.31 -15.95 11.49
CA ASN A 137 -15.45 -15.90 12.40
C ASN A 137 -15.45 -14.66 13.31
N ILE A 138 -15.08 -13.51 12.76
CA ILE A 138 -15.07 -12.22 13.49
C ILE A 138 -16.43 -11.56 13.31
N ARG A 139 -17.15 -11.44 14.42
CA ARG A 139 -18.54 -10.95 14.46
C ARG A 139 -18.67 -9.80 15.47
N PHE A 140 -19.76 -9.05 15.32
CA PHE A 140 -20.15 -8.02 16.27
C PHE A 140 -21.63 -8.08 16.56
N LYS A 141 -22.07 -7.39 17.61
CA LYS A 141 -23.47 -7.12 17.92
C LYS A 141 -23.70 -5.60 18.01
N ARG A 142 -24.83 -5.15 17.49
CA ARG A 142 -25.23 -3.74 17.60
C ARG A 142 -25.64 -3.37 19.03
N ASP A 143 -26.32 -4.31 19.70
CA ASP A 143 -26.73 -4.23 21.10
C ASP A 143 -26.80 -5.65 21.70
N LYS A 144 -27.18 -5.76 22.96
CA LYS A 144 -27.23 -7.06 23.69
C LYS A 144 -28.18 -8.08 23.06
N ASP A 145 -29.28 -7.61 22.49
CA ASP A 145 -30.39 -8.42 22.01
C ASP A 145 -30.32 -8.65 20.49
N SER A 146 -29.45 -7.91 19.78
CA SER A 146 -29.28 -8.05 18.35
C SER A 146 -28.68 -9.40 17.97
N LYS A 147 -28.99 -9.84 16.75
CA LYS A 147 -28.25 -10.94 16.09
C LYS A 147 -26.81 -10.52 15.82
N THR A 148 -25.93 -11.48 15.79
CA THR A 148 -24.53 -11.25 15.39
C THR A 148 -24.42 -11.01 13.88
N GLU A 149 -23.62 -10.02 13.50
CA GLU A 149 -23.26 -9.70 12.13
C GLU A 149 -21.74 -9.92 11.94
N PHE A 150 -21.30 -10.12 10.72
CA PHE A 150 -19.85 -10.10 10.42
C PHE A 150 -19.36 -8.66 10.28
N VAL A 151 -18.17 -8.38 10.82
CA VAL A 151 -17.50 -7.11 10.53
C VAL A 151 -17.11 -7.05 9.06
N HIS A 152 -16.94 -5.85 8.51
CA HIS A 152 -16.17 -5.68 7.28
C HIS A 152 -14.69 -5.52 7.63
N MET A 153 -13.84 -6.12 6.81
CA MET A 153 -12.39 -6.09 6.96
C MET A 153 -11.73 -5.38 5.79
N LEU A 154 -10.77 -4.55 6.13
CA LEU A 154 -9.95 -3.83 5.18
C LEU A 154 -8.49 -4.10 5.50
N ASN A 155 -7.66 -4.13 4.47
CA ASN A 155 -6.23 -4.23 4.63
C ASN A 155 -5.50 -3.36 3.60
N GLY A 156 -4.29 -2.94 3.94
CA GLY A 156 -3.47 -2.14 3.05
C GLY A 156 -2.01 -2.12 3.47
N SER A 157 -1.15 -1.91 2.50
CA SER A 157 0.28 -1.79 2.78
C SER A 157 0.62 -0.36 3.17
N GLY A 158 1.19 -0.20 4.31
CA GLY A 158 1.65 1.11 4.78
C GLY A 158 3.13 1.18 5.11
N LEU A 159 4.07 0.83 4.20
CA LEU A 159 4.12 0.47 2.78
C LEU A 159 4.95 -0.82 2.57
N ALA A 160 5.22 -1.18 1.29
CA ALA A 160 6.23 -2.17 0.92
C ALA A 160 7.63 -1.57 1.15
N VAL A 161 8.33 -1.97 2.23
CA VAL A 161 9.55 -1.30 2.74
C VAL A 161 10.67 -1.27 1.72
N GLY A 162 11.02 -2.41 1.10
CA GLY A 162 12.12 -2.48 0.13
C GLY A 162 11.86 -1.62 -1.11
N ARG A 163 10.62 -1.60 -1.61
CA ARG A 163 10.25 -0.79 -2.77
C ARG A 163 10.24 0.71 -2.43
N THR A 164 9.81 1.06 -1.22
CA THR A 164 9.89 2.44 -0.71
C THR A 164 11.33 2.91 -0.58
N THR A 165 12.22 2.05 -0.08
CA THR A 165 13.67 2.35 0.00
C THR A 165 14.25 2.59 -1.38
N ALA A 166 13.91 1.75 -2.38
CA ALA A 166 14.36 1.95 -3.75
C ALA A 166 13.86 3.29 -4.32
N ALA A 167 12.58 3.61 -4.11
CA ALA A 167 12.00 4.86 -4.58
C ALA A 167 12.68 6.08 -3.96
N VAL A 168 13.00 6.04 -2.66
CA VAL A 168 13.77 7.10 -1.99
C VAL A 168 15.14 7.24 -2.62
N ILE A 169 15.88 6.14 -2.77
CA ILE A 169 17.23 6.16 -3.35
C ILE A 169 17.20 6.79 -4.75
N GLU A 170 16.27 6.36 -5.62
CA GLU A 170 16.19 6.84 -6.99
C GLU A 170 15.77 8.32 -7.10
N ASN A 171 14.82 8.76 -6.28
CA ASN A 171 14.31 10.13 -6.34
C ASN A 171 15.19 11.16 -5.63
N TYR A 172 16.06 10.72 -4.73
CA TYR A 172 16.91 11.59 -3.90
C TYR A 172 18.41 11.48 -4.22
N GLN A 173 18.76 10.79 -5.31
CA GLN A 173 20.14 10.69 -5.77
C GLN A 173 20.64 12.04 -6.29
N ASN A 174 21.83 12.45 -5.87
CA ASN A 174 22.51 13.65 -6.29
C ASN A 174 23.48 13.37 -7.46
N GLU A 175 23.90 14.40 -8.17
CA GLU A 175 24.84 14.29 -9.32
C GLU A 175 26.18 13.68 -8.92
N ASP A 176 26.63 13.87 -7.69
CA ASP A 176 27.89 13.31 -7.16
C ASP A 176 27.77 11.85 -6.67
N GLY A 177 26.59 11.23 -6.86
CA GLY A 177 26.31 9.86 -6.46
C GLY A 177 25.88 9.71 -5.00
N THR A 178 25.87 10.78 -4.22
CA THR A 178 25.31 10.76 -2.86
C THR A 178 23.79 10.73 -2.89
N ILE A 179 23.16 10.40 -1.76
CA ILE A 179 21.69 10.38 -1.64
C ILE A 179 21.28 11.31 -0.51
N THR A 180 20.46 12.29 -0.82
CA THR A 180 19.85 13.15 0.20
C THR A 180 18.83 12.35 1.01
N VAL A 181 18.95 12.33 2.33
CA VAL A 181 17.98 11.69 3.22
C VAL A 181 16.72 12.55 3.30
N PRO A 182 15.52 12.00 3.00
CA PRO A 182 14.27 12.70 3.21
C PRO A 182 14.17 13.29 4.63
N GLU A 183 13.68 14.51 4.74
CA GLU A 183 13.65 15.26 6.00
C GLU A 183 13.03 14.45 7.16
N VAL A 184 11.93 13.76 6.88
CA VAL A 184 11.21 12.92 7.87
C VAL A 184 12.05 11.75 8.39
N LEU A 185 13.05 11.28 7.64
CA LEU A 185 13.91 10.15 8.01
C LEU A 185 15.19 10.58 8.74
N ARG A 186 15.58 11.86 8.68
CA ARG A 186 16.84 12.35 9.28
C ARG A 186 16.97 12.06 10.77
N PRO A 187 15.90 12.19 11.60
CA PRO A 187 15.98 11.85 13.02
C PRO A 187 16.33 10.37 13.29
N TYR A 188 15.94 9.48 12.36
CA TYR A 188 16.22 8.05 12.48
C TYR A 188 17.58 7.67 11.91
N MET A 189 18.02 8.37 10.85
CA MET A 189 19.29 8.10 10.17
C MET A 189 20.48 8.77 10.86
N GLY A 190 20.25 9.82 11.62
CA GLY A 190 21.32 10.63 12.22
C GLY A 190 22.21 11.37 11.18
N SER A 191 21.75 11.44 9.94
CA SER A 191 22.45 12.09 8.82
C SER A 191 21.43 12.62 7.83
N ASP A 192 21.81 13.67 7.09
CA ASP A 192 21.04 14.24 5.97
C ASP A 192 21.54 13.77 4.59
N ILE A 193 22.67 13.06 4.54
CA ILE A 193 23.28 12.53 3.31
C ILE A 193 23.84 11.13 3.57
N ILE A 194 23.61 10.22 2.62
CA ILE A 194 24.27 8.91 2.49
C ILE A 194 25.33 9.02 1.40
N LYS A 195 26.56 8.59 1.72
CA LYS A 195 27.72 8.55 0.81
C LYS A 195 27.91 7.18 0.21
#